data_2a0e1f07377d06bd61436c2a7acd507c
#
_entry.id   2a0e1f07377d06bd61436c2a7acd507c
#
_cell.length_a   1.000
_cell.length_b   1.000
_cell.length_c   1.000
_cell.angle_alpha   90.00
_cell.angle_beta   90.00
_cell.angle_gamma   90.00
#
_symmetry.space_group_name_H-M   'P 1'
#
loop_
_entity.id
_entity.type
_entity.pdbx_description
1 polymer ?
#
loop_
_entity_poly.entity_id
_entity_poly.type
_entity_poly.pdbx_seq_one_letter_code
_entity_poly.pdbx_strand_id
1 'polypeptide(L)'
;DYSSQGPTFAGLVKPDVVAPGSNVVASYSSFYEESHPTANDILNSDVAHFDYQGRTYAWNNNAGTSMASPVVGGAVALWLQANPTLNRQDVMEIIKKTSKPLDESREVPNNDWGYGEIDVYRGLLAALQLDGISEISQYQLKCAKMGVEGDQVVVRLDAPATSLLMVSVYNTAGIKLKTEKMSVGQQECRIDLSGLPSAVYVVQVAGNQNVQGSSLVRK
;
A
#
# COMPACT_ATOMS: atom_id res chain seq x y z
N ASP A 1 8.50 9.69 23.64
CA ASP A 1 7.83 10.15 22.45
C ASP A 1 8.58 11.34 21.85
N TYR A 2 9.15 11.13 20.65
CA TYR A 2 10.11 12.06 20.02
C TYR A 2 9.55 12.72 18.75
N SER A 3 8.31 12.42 18.38
CA SER A 3 7.68 13.01 17.20
C SER A 3 7.44 14.50 17.40
N SER A 4 7.84 15.31 16.42
CA SER A 4 7.59 16.75 16.47
C SER A 4 6.11 17.04 16.26
N GLN A 5 5.55 17.85 17.16
CA GLN A 5 4.16 18.26 17.14
C GLN A 5 4.04 19.75 16.84
N GLY A 6 2.91 20.13 16.24
CA GLY A 6 2.55 21.52 16.05
C GLY A 6 1.98 22.20 17.32
N PRO A 7 1.53 23.44 17.20
CA PRO A 7 1.55 24.26 15.98
C PRO A 7 2.96 24.79 15.63
N THR A 8 3.15 25.22 14.39
CA THR A 8 4.37 25.97 14.06
C THR A 8 4.41 27.31 14.78
N PHE A 9 5.57 27.98 14.78
CA PHE A 9 5.70 29.32 15.34
C PHE A 9 4.72 30.34 14.70
N ALA A 10 4.30 30.10 13.45
CA ALA A 10 3.29 30.92 12.76
C ALA A 10 1.84 30.46 13.03
N GLY A 11 1.61 29.56 13.98
CA GLY A 11 0.29 29.07 14.33
C GLY A 11 -0.32 28.06 13.36
N LEU A 12 0.45 27.52 12.40
CA LEU A 12 -0.05 26.53 11.45
C LEU A 12 -0.08 25.13 12.09
N VAL A 13 -1.13 24.38 11.81
CA VAL A 13 -1.23 22.97 12.19
C VAL A 13 -0.18 22.16 11.44
N LYS A 14 0.62 21.41 12.17
CA LYS A 14 1.64 20.47 11.66
C LYS A 14 1.79 19.30 12.64
N PRO A 15 2.18 18.11 12.17
CA PRO A 15 2.53 17.73 10.78
C PRO A 15 1.30 17.74 9.86
N ASP A 16 1.49 17.61 8.53
CA ASP A 16 0.37 17.40 7.61
C ASP A 16 -0.11 15.94 7.67
N VAL A 17 0.82 14.99 7.82
CA VAL A 17 0.57 13.54 7.81
C VAL A 17 1.66 12.84 8.61
N VAL A 18 1.38 11.66 9.12
CA VAL A 18 2.36 10.78 9.77
C VAL A 18 2.54 9.48 9.01
N ALA A 19 3.66 8.82 9.25
CA ALA A 19 4.00 7.52 8.69
C ALA A 19 4.87 6.73 9.69
N PRO A 20 5.01 5.39 9.54
CA PRO A 20 5.91 4.60 10.36
C PRO A 20 7.35 5.14 10.32
N GLY A 21 7.89 5.42 11.50
CA GLY A 21 9.23 5.98 11.67
C GLY A 21 10.04 5.30 12.78
N SER A 22 9.57 4.16 13.30
CA SER A 22 10.26 3.37 14.31
C SER A 22 10.60 1.98 13.76
N ASN A 23 11.78 1.48 14.12
CA ASN A 23 12.28 0.19 13.66
C ASN A 23 12.30 0.05 12.12
N VAL A 24 12.70 1.11 11.44
CA VAL A 24 12.82 1.13 9.98
C VAL A 24 14.19 0.60 9.59
N VAL A 25 14.20 -0.54 8.90
CA VAL A 25 15.42 -1.12 8.33
C VAL A 25 15.65 -0.56 6.93
N ALA A 26 16.78 0.10 6.74
CA ALA A 26 17.16 0.71 5.47
C ALA A 26 18.66 0.56 5.21
N SER A 27 19.06 0.74 3.95
CA SER A 27 20.48 0.77 3.58
C SER A 27 21.21 1.91 4.32
N TYR A 28 22.40 1.62 4.79
CA TYR A 28 23.25 2.58 5.48
C TYR A 28 24.43 2.99 4.61
N SER A 29 25.06 4.12 4.96
CA SER A 29 26.21 4.61 4.20
C SER A 29 27.44 3.77 4.45
N SER A 30 27.95 3.07 3.43
CA SER A 30 29.21 2.31 3.52
C SER A 30 30.41 3.20 3.87
N PHE A 31 30.43 4.45 3.43
CA PHE A 31 31.48 5.40 3.78
C PHE A 31 31.46 5.79 5.26
N TYR A 32 30.29 5.92 5.84
CA TYR A 32 30.16 6.23 7.27
C TYR A 32 30.62 5.05 8.12
N GLU A 33 30.26 3.84 7.79
CA GLU A 33 30.69 2.62 8.47
C GLU A 33 32.22 2.42 8.40
N GLU A 34 32.80 2.61 7.22
CA GLU A 34 34.26 2.51 7.02
C GLU A 34 35.06 3.54 7.87
N SER A 35 34.51 4.76 8.01
CA SER A 35 35.15 5.83 8.78
C SER A 35 34.83 5.79 10.29
N HIS A 36 33.76 5.11 10.70
CA HIS A 36 33.28 5.04 12.08
C HIS A 36 32.95 3.60 12.54
N PRO A 37 33.85 2.62 12.32
CA PRO A 37 33.53 1.19 12.53
C PRO A 37 33.22 0.83 13.99
N THR A 38 33.56 1.70 14.94
CA THR A 38 33.33 1.49 16.38
C THR A 38 32.24 2.42 16.94
N ALA A 39 31.56 3.18 16.10
CA ALA A 39 30.51 4.06 16.57
C ALA A 39 29.31 3.22 17.10
N ASN A 40 28.77 3.62 18.25
CA ASN A 40 27.70 2.87 18.91
C ASN A 40 26.43 2.79 18.07
N ASP A 41 26.12 3.80 17.27
CA ASP A 41 25.00 3.81 16.34
C ASP A 41 25.14 2.75 15.24
N ILE A 42 26.37 2.50 14.75
CA ILE A 42 26.67 1.43 13.80
C ILE A 42 26.51 0.06 14.48
N LEU A 43 27.24 -0.17 15.59
CA LEU A 43 27.31 -1.47 16.27
C LEU A 43 25.95 -1.95 16.78
N ASN A 44 25.08 -1.03 17.20
CA ASN A 44 23.77 -1.35 17.77
C ASN A 44 22.62 -1.37 16.74
N SER A 45 22.83 -0.87 15.54
CA SER A 45 21.77 -0.74 14.53
C SER A 45 21.96 -1.68 13.33
N ASP A 46 23.13 -2.29 13.15
CA ASP A 46 23.38 -3.24 12.06
C ASP A 46 22.48 -4.49 12.19
N VAL A 47 21.66 -4.71 11.18
CA VAL A 47 20.76 -5.86 11.09
C VAL A 47 21.33 -6.93 10.17
N ALA A 48 21.97 -6.50 9.08
CA ALA A 48 22.61 -7.35 8.10
C ALA A 48 23.60 -6.55 7.27
N HIS A 49 24.68 -7.19 6.84
CA HIS A 49 25.65 -6.58 5.95
C HIS A 49 26.22 -7.59 4.95
N PHE A 50 26.85 -7.10 3.89
CA PHE A 50 27.63 -7.89 2.94
C PHE A 50 28.79 -7.08 2.39
N ASP A 51 29.85 -7.79 1.99
CA ASP A 51 31.02 -7.19 1.38
C ASP A 51 30.94 -7.29 -0.15
N TYR A 52 31.23 -6.18 -0.82
CA TYR A 52 31.32 -6.12 -2.27
C TYR A 52 32.41 -5.15 -2.72
N GLN A 53 33.31 -5.60 -3.57
CA GLN A 53 34.43 -4.81 -4.11
C GLN A 53 35.27 -4.11 -3.02
N GLY A 54 35.54 -4.81 -1.90
CA GLY A 54 36.33 -4.31 -0.79
C GLY A 54 35.65 -3.27 0.09
N ARG A 55 34.33 -3.18 0.02
CA ARG A 55 33.50 -2.26 0.81
C ARG A 55 32.35 -3.00 1.48
N THR A 56 32.06 -2.68 2.72
CA THR A 56 30.91 -3.21 3.47
C THR A 56 29.67 -2.38 3.24
N TYR A 57 28.58 -3.04 2.90
CA TYR A 57 27.26 -2.45 2.74
C TYR A 57 26.33 -3.04 3.79
N ALA A 58 25.63 -2.20 4.55
CA ALA A 58 24.82 -2.63 5.66
C ALA A 58 23.38 -2.14 5.55
N TRP A 59 22.50 -2.83 6.27
CA TRP A 59 21.15 -2.41 6.59
C TRP A 59 21.04 -2.21 8.08
N ASN A 60 20.72 -1.00 8.46
CA ASN A 60 20.65 -0.60 9.85
C ASN A 60 19.21 -0.31 10.26
N ASN A 61 18.87 -0.66 11.48
CA ASN A 61 17.58 -0.37 12.09
C ASN A 61 17.65 1.01 12.75
N ASN A 62 16.82 1.92 12.26
CA ASN A 62 16.78 3.29 12.75
C ASN A 62 15.34 3.72 13.10
N ALA A 63 15.25 4.76 13.93
CA ALA A 63 14.00 5.37 14.33
C ALA A 63 14.10 6.90 14.26
N GLY A 64 13.00 7.53 13.90
CA GLY A 64 12.90 8.97 13.81
C GLY A 64 11.91 9.44 12.76
N THR A 65 11.49 10.69 12.84
CA THR A 65 10.70 11.33 11.78
C THR A 65 11.46 11.43 10.46
N SER A 66 12.81 11.35 10.52
CA SER A 66 13.69 11.21 9.35
C SER A 66 13.47 9.91 8.58
N MET A 67 12.97 8.85 9.24
CA MET A 67 12.61 7.57 8.62
C MET A 67 11.16 7.56 8.14
N ALA A 68 10.27 8.28 8.81
CA ALA A 68 8.88 8.45 8.39
C ALA A 68 8.76 9.32 7.11
N SER A 69 9.56 10.35 6.97
CA SER A 69 9.53 11.28 5.84
C SER A 69 9.73 10.60 4.48
N PRO A 70 10.74 9.72 4.26
CA PRO A 70 10.90 9.02 2.99
C PRO A 70 9.80 8.00 2.71
N VAL A 71 9.10 7.48 3.71
CA VAL A 71 7.89 6.64 3.50
C VAL A 71 6.81 7.47 2.81
N VAL A 72 6.56 8.69 3.29
CA VAL A 72 5.63 9.62 2.62
C VAL A 72 6.14 9.99 1.23
N GLY A 73 7.44 10.29 1.09
CA GLY A 73 8.05 10.58 -0.21
C GLY A 73 7.89 9.44 -1.22
N GLY A 74 8.08 8.18 -0.77
CA GLY A 74 7.86 7.00 -1.60
C GLY A 74 6.40 6.82 -2.02
N ALA A 75 5.45 7.07 -1.12
CA ALA A 75 4.03 7.06 -1.44
C ALA A 75 3.69 8.08 -2.53
N VAL A 76 4.16 9.32 -2.37
CA VAL A 76 3.94 10.40 -3.36
C VAL A 76 4.60 10.07 -4.70
N ALA A 77 5.78 9.45 -4.70
CA ALA A 77 6.44 9.01 -5.93
C ALA A 77 5.60 7.97 -6.70
N LEU A 78 4.99 7.01 -5.99
CA LEU A 78 4.07 6.05 -6.60
C LEU A 78 2.81 6.72 -7.18
N TRP A 79 2.26 7.71 -6.48
CA TRP A 79 1.09 8.46 -6.97
C TRP A 79 1.43 9.28 -8.22
N LEU A 80 2.60 9.92 -8.25
CA LEU A 80 3.09 10.65 -9.42
C LEU A 80 3.43 9.72 -10.59
N GLN A 81 3.91 8.50 -10.33
CA GLN A 81 4.10 7.49 -11.37
C GLN A 81 2.76 7.07 -11.98
N ALA A 82 1.72 6.93 -11.16
CA ALA A 82 0.38 6.58 -11.60
C ALA A 82 -0.32 7.75 -12.34
N ASN A 83 -0.10 8.97 -11.89
CA ASN A 83 -0.65 10.18 -12.49
C ASN A 83 0.40 11.31 -12.49
N PRO A 84 1.20 11.44 -13.56
CA PRO A 84 2.25 12.46 -13.66
C PRO A 84 1.75 13.92 -13.72
N THR A 85 0.44 14.14 -13.83
CA THR A 85 -0.14 15.49 -13.88
C THR A 85 -0.43 16.08 -12.51
N LEU A 86 -0.30 15.29 -11.43
CA LEU A 86 -0.52 15.75 -10.06
C LEU A 86 0.47 16.88 -9.71
N ASN A 87 -0.08 17.94 -9.17
CA ASN A 87 0.68 19.01 -8.57
C ASN A 87 0.70 18.91 -7.03
N ARG A 88 1.41 19.82 -6.37
CA ARG A 88 1.49 19.82 -4.91
C ARG A 88 0.11 19.91 -4.21
N GLN A 89 -0.81 20.67 -4.78
CA GLN A 89 -2.13 20.85 -4.18
C GLN A 89 -2.96 19.57 -4.28
N ASP A 90 -2.87 18.87 -5.43
CA ASP A 90 -3.53 17.58 -5.64
C ASP A 90 -3.01 16.52 -4.67
N VAL A 91 -1.68 16.45 -4.46
CA VAL A 91 -1.08 15.55 -3.47
C VAL A 91 -1.59 15.85 -2.05
N MET A 92 -1.69 17.13 -1.68
CA MET A 92 -2.24 17.52 -0.39
C MET A 92 -3.72 17.16 -0.24
N GLU A 93 -4.52 17.31 -1.29
CA GLU A 93 -5.93 16.89 -1.26
C GLU A 93 -6.07 15.37 -1.15
N ILE A 94 -5.20 14.59 -1.82
CA ILE A 94 -5.14 13.14 -1.66
C ILE A 94 -4.83 12.78 -0.20
N ILE A 95 -3.80 13.38 0.41
CA ILE A 95 -3.45 13.16 1.81
C ILE A 95 -4.64 13.46 2.73
N LYS A 96 -5.26 14.63 2.59
CA LYS A 96 -6.43 15.03 3.39
C LYS A 96 -7.58 14.04 3.31
N LYS A 97 -7.84 13.53 2.10
CA LYS A 97 -8.98 12.67 1.81
C LYS A 97 -8.75 11.22 2.24
N THR A 98 -7.50 10.75 2.18
CA THR A 98 -7.22 9.32 2.27
C THR A 98 -6.48 8.88 3.53
N SER A 99 -5.83 9.80 4.25
CA SER A 99 -5.14 9.46 5.50
C SER A 99 -6.12 8.96 6.57
N LYS A 100 -5.62 8.07 7.43
CA LYS A 100 -6.40 7.47 8.51
C LYS A 100 -6.11 8.19 9.83
N PRO A 101 -7.10 8.80 10.47
CA PRO A 101 -6.94 9.30 11.84
C PRO A 101 -6.45 8.18 12.77
N LEU A 102 -5.51 8.49 13.66
CA LEU A 102 -5.04 7.53 14.67
C LEU A 102 -6.05 7.35 15.82
N ASP A 103 -6.93 8.32 15.97
CA ASP A 103 -8.05 8.30 16.91
C ASP A 103 -9.24 8.99 16.24
N GLU A 104 -10.28 8.20 15.94
CA GLU A 104 -11.49 8.67 15.26
C GLU A 104 -12.34 9.63 16.12
N SER A 105 -12.11 9.68 17.43
CA SER A 105 -12.80 10.63 18.33
C SER A 105 -12.25 12.05 18.26
N ARG A 106 -11.11 12.26 17.60
CA ARG A 106 -10.42 13.54 17.50
C ARG A 106 -10.52 14.13 16.10
N GLU A 107 -10.79 15.41 16.04
CA GLU A 107 -10.84 16.14 14.77
C GLU A 107 -9.47 16.14 14.05
N VAL A 108 -9.51 16.13 12.72
CA VAL A 108 -8.35 16.29 11.85
C VAL A 108 -8.55 17.49 10.91
N PRO A 109 -7.47 18.23 10.58
CA PRO A 109 -6.10 18.03 11.02
C PRO A 109 -5.87 18.50 12.46
N ASN A 110 -4.95 17.85 13.18
CA ASN A 110 -4.52 18.27 14.49
C ASN A 110 -2.99 18.34 14.60
N ASN A 111 -2.47 18.88 15.72
CA ASN A 111 -1.04 19.12 15.89
C ASN A 111 -0.23 17.87 16.26
N ASP A 112 -0.87 16.73 16.52
CA ASP A 112 -0.19 15.50 16.90
C ASP A 112 0.15 14.64 15.69
N TRP A 113 -0.78 14.53 14.72
CA TRP A 113 -0.62 13.69 13.53
C TRP A 113 -1.21 14.27 12.23
N GLY A 114 -1.59 15.55 12.22
CA GLY A 114 -2.18 16.19 11.04
C GLY A 114 -3.50 15.52 10.62
N TYR A 115 -3.55 15.06 9.36
CA TYR A 115 -4.70 14.33 8.81
C TYR A 115 -4.70 12.83 9.17
N GLY A 116 -3.64 12.34 9.85
CA GLY A 116 -3.51 10.94 10.26
C GLY A 116 -2.37 10.20 9.58
N GLU A 117 -2.39 8.87 9.66
CA GLU A 117 -1.41 8.01 9.00
C GLU A 117 -1.68 7.93 7.50
N ILE A 118 -0.61 8.05 6.70
CA ILE A 118 -0.71 7.96 5.23
C ILE A 118 -1.26 6.61 4.79
N ASP A 119 -2.30 6.63 3.96
CA ASP A 119 -2.79 5.42 3.27
C ASP A 119 -2.31 5.43 1.82
N VAL A 120 -1.21 4.72 1.57
CA VAL A 120 -0.57 4.67 0.25
C VAL A 120 -1.50 4.12 -0.82
N TYR A 121 -2.28 3.09 -0.46
CA TYR A 121 -3.18 2.42 -1.40
C TYR A 121 -4.40 3.29 -1.76
N ARG A 122 -5.09 3.85 -0.76
CA ARG A 122 -6.20 4.78 -1.02
C ARG A 122 -5.73 6.02 -1.77
N GLY A 123 -4.54 6.53 -1.43
CA GLY A 123 -3.94 7.64 -2.16
C GLY A 123 -3.64 7.29 -3.61
N LEU A 124 -3.21 6.06 -3.91
CA LEU A 124 -3.01 5.60 -5.29
C LEU A 124 -4.33 5.53 -6.07
N LEU A 125 -5.40 5.03 -5.45
CA LEU A 125 -6.73 5.01 -6.07
C LEU A 125 -7.23 6.43 -6.36
N ALA A 126 -7.04 7.37 -5.43
CA ALA A 126 -7.39 8.77 -5.62
C ALA A 126 -6.55 9.42 -6.74
N ALA A 127 -5.25 9.15 -6.81
CA ALA A 127 -4.35 9.63 -7.86
C ALA A 127 -4.79 9.15 -9.26
N LEU A 128 -5.32 7.93 -9.34
CA LEU A 128 -5.88 7.34 -10.56
C LEU A 128 -7.33 7.79 -10.85
N GLN A 129 -7.90 8.67 -10.02
CA GLN A 129 -9.31 9.06 -10.07
C GLN A 129 -10.29 7.87 -9.96
N LEU A 130 -9.84 6.81 -9.30
CA LEU A 130 -10.61 5.61 -8.99
C LEU A 130 -11.21 5.66 -7.57
N ASP A 131 -11.22 6.82 -6.96
CA ASP A 131 -11.67 7.07 -5.60
C ASP A 131 -13.20 7.01 -5.42
N GLY A 132 -13.97 6.98 -6.53
CA GLY A 132 -15.36 6.55 -6.52
C GLY A 132 -15.55 5.08 -6.15
N ILE A 133 -14.44 4.32 -6.06
CA ILE A 133 -14.35 2.96 -5.49
C ILE A 133 -14.21 3.00 -3.95
N SER A 134 -14.26 4.17 -3.32
CA SER A 134 -14.20 4.30 -1.84
C SER A 134 -15.36 3.60 -1.11
N GLU A 135 -16.38 3.16 -1.82
CA GLU A 135 -17.43 2.29 -1.28
C GLU A 135 -17.05 0.78 -1.28
N ILE A 136 -15.87 0.39 -1.79
CA ILE A 136 -15.45 -1.02 -1.72
C ILE A 136 -15.32 -1.50 -0.27
N SER A 137 -15.12 -0.60 0.70
CA SER A 137 -15.09 -0.98 2.13
C SER A 137 -16.45 -1.38 2.70
N GLN A 138 -17.57 -1.05 2.02
CA GLN A 138 -18.93 -1.45 2.46
C GLN A 138 -19.54 -2.56 1.61
N TYR A 139 -19.07 -2.72 0.37
CA TYR A 139 -19.38 -3.93 -0.41
C TYR A 139 -18.31 -4.98 -0.10
N GLN A 140 -18.29 -5.49 1.14
CA GLN A 140 -17.81 -6.85 1.32
C GLN A 140 -18.67 -7.70 0.39
N LEU A 141 -18.10 -8.04 -0.77
CA LEU A 141 -18.59 -9.22 -1.44
C LEU A 141 -18.70 -10.28 -0.36
N LYS A 142 -19.89 -10.79 -0.20
CA LYS A 142 -20.08 -12.09 0.42
C LYS A 142 -19.48 -13.16 -0.53
N CYS A 143 -18.20 -12.99 -0.88
CA CYS A 143 -17.40 -14.01 -1.51
C CYS A 143 -16.79 -14.79 -0.37
N ALA A 144 -17.25 -15.97 -0.16
CA ALA A 144 -16.80 -16.82 0.92
C ALA A 144 -15.29 -17.03 0.87
N LYS A 145 -14.70 -17.21 -0.30
CA LYS A 145 -13.26 -17.47 -0.47
C LYS A 145 -12.77 -17.15 -1.87
N MET A 146 -11.63 -16.46 -1.97
CA MET A 146 -10.78 -16.40 -3.17
C MET A 146 -9.43 -17.03 -2.82
N GLY A 147 -8.98 -17.97 -3.60
CA GLY A 147 -7.71 -18.67 -3.33
C GLY A 147 -7.19 -19.36 -4.58
N VAL A 148 -6.05 -20.05 -4.43
CA VAL A 148 -5.45 -20.88 -5.47
C VAL A 148 -5.55 -22.35 -5.05
N GLU A 149 -6.09 -23.17 -5.93
CA GLU A 149 -6.15 -24.63 -5.80
C GLU A 149 -5.39 -25.23 -7.01
N GLY A 150 -4.19 -25.75 -6.77
CA GLY A 150 -3.28 -26.15 -7.83
C GLY A 150 -2.91 -24.97 -8.72
N ASP A 151 -3.12 -25.10 -10.02
CA ASP A 151 -2.89 -24.05 -11.01
C ASP A 151 -4.15 -23.21 -11.33
N GLN A 152 -5.16 -23.22 -10.47
CA GLN A 152 -6.41 -22.49 -10.72
C GLN A 152 -6.69 -21.48 -9.60
N VAL A 153 -7.09 -20.27 -9.98
CA VAL A 153 -7.81 -19.35 -9.07
C VAL A 153 -9.23 -19.87 -8.92
N VAL A 154 -9.67 -19.98 -7.69
CA VAL A 154 -11.04 -20.38 -7.33
C VAL A 154 -11.69 -19.24 -6.59
N VAL A 155 -12.81 -18.77 -7.10
CA VAL A 155 -13.68 -17.77 -6.47
C VAL A 155 -14.98 -18.43 -6.09
N ARG A 156 -15.33 -18.45 -4.80
CA ARG A 156 -16.59 -18.98 -4.27
C ARG A 156 -17.41 -17.86 -3.65
N LEU A 157 -18.69 -17.79 -4.00
CA LEU A 157 -19.64 -16.86 -3.42
C LEU A 157 -20.39 -17.54 -2.27
N ASP A 158 -20.76 -16.79 -1.24
CA ASP A 158 -21.58 -17.26 -0.13
C ASP A 158 -23.01 -17.64 -0.59
N ALA A 159 -23.49 -17.02 -1.67
CA ALA A 159 -24.76 -17.30 -2.31
C ALA A 159 -24.62 -17.28 -3.83
N PRO A 160 -25.51 -17.95 -4.59
CA PRO A 160 -25.49 -17.90 -6.05
C PRO A 160 -25.51 -16.48 -6.61
N ALA A 161 -24.75 -16.24 -7.67
CA ALA A 161 -24.72 -14.95 -8.36
C ALA A 161 -26.12 -14.52 -8.81
N THR A 162 -26.52 -13.32 -8.45
CA THR A 162 -27.81 -12.72 -8.83
C THR A 162 -27.75 -11.93 -10.14
N SER A 163 -26.55 -11.65 -10.63
CA SER A 163 -26.26 -10.98 -11.89
C SER A 163 -25.03 -11.60 -12.55
N LEU A 164 -24.80 -11.24 -13.83
CA LEU A 164 -23.57 -11.61 -14.50
C LEU A 164 -22.36 -10.95 -13.82
N LEU A 165 -21.41 -11.74 -13.39
CA LEU A 165 -20.16 -11.29 -12.81
C LEU A 165 -18.98 -11.60 -13.75
N MET A 166 -17.97 -10.72 -13.72
CA MET A 166 -16.69 -10.92 -14.40
C MET A 166 -15.62 -11.15 -13.36
N VAL A 167 -14.94 -12.27 -13.44
CA VAL A 167 -13.76 -12.57 -12.58
C VAL A 167 -12.53 -12.35 -13.43
N SER A 168 -11.68 -11.42 -13.00
CA SER A 168 -10.46 -11.03 -13.74
C SER A 168 -9.22 -11.23 -12.88
N VAL A 169 -8.14 -11.67 -13.50
CA VAL A 169 -6.83 -11.83 -12.88
C VAL A 169 -5.87 -10.82 -13.47
N TYR A 170 -5.17 -10.10 -12.60
CA TYR A 170 -4.17 -9.08 -12.96
C TYR A 170 -2.82 -9.43 -12.33
N ASN A 171 -1.75 -9.01 -12.97
CA ASN A 171 -0.43 -9.00 -12.32
C ASN A 171 -0.30 -7.80 -11.36
N THR A 172 0.80 -7.72 -10.63
CA THR A 172 1.11 -6.63 -9.70
C THR A 172 1.33 -5.27 -10.38
N ALA A 173 1.52 -5.24 -11.70
CA ALA A 173 1.57 -4.02 -12.50
C ALA A 173 0.18 -3.55 -13.00
N GLY A 174 -0.91 -4.22 -12.58
CA GLY A 174 -2.27 -3.89 -12.99
C GLY A 174 -2.66 -4.35 -14.39
N ILE A 175 -1.81 -5.14 -15.06
CA ILE A 175 -2.11 -5.70 -16.38
C ILE A 175 -3.06 -6.87 -16.22
N LYS A 176 -4.21 -6.80 -16.91
CA LYS A 176 -5.19 -7.89 -16.95
C LYS A 176 -4.63 -9.06 -17.75
N LEU A 177 -4.59 -10.23 -17.15
CA LEU A 177 -4.01 -11.44 -17.73
C LEU A 177 -5.09 -12.42 -18.21
N LYS A 178 -6.13 -12.63 -17.39
CA LYS A 178 -7.24 -13.55 -17.68
C LYS A 178 -8.56 -13.00 -17.17
N THR A 179 -9.65 -13.44 -17.78
CA THR A 179 -11.02 -13.08 -17.37
C THR A 179 -11.96 -14.22 -17.68
N GLU A 180 -12.82 -14.55 -16.72
CA GLU A 180 -13.89 -15.53 -16.85
C GLU A 180 -15.25 -14.91 -16.44
N LYS A 181 -16.31 -15.46 -16.99
CA LYS A 181 -17.69 -15.05 -16.68
C LYS A 181 -18.28 -16.01 -15.65
N MET A 182 -18.90 -15.47 -14.63
CA MET A 182 -19.76 -16.21 -13.71
C MET A 182 -21.21 -15.81 -13.99
N SER A 183 -21.98 -16.76 -14.50
CA SER A 183 -23.39 -16.54 -14.87
C SER A 183 -24.31 -16.50 -13.64
N VAL A 184 -25.50 -15.95 -13.82
CA VAL A 184 -26.55 -15.98 -12.79
C VAL A 184 -26.79 -17.42 -12.32
N GLY A 185 -26.88 -17.62 -11.02
CA GLY A 185 -27.07 -18.92 -10.40
C GLY A 185 -25.78 -19.70 -10.11
N GLN A 186 -24.62 -19.30 -10.66
CA GLN A 186 -23.33 -19.91 -10.33
C GLN A 186 -22.82 -19.41 -8.96
N GLN A 187 -22.15 -20.30 -8.26
CA GLN A 187 -21.54 -20.02 -6.94
C GLN A 187 -20.02 -20.15 -6.95
N GLU A 188 -19.45 -20.75 -7.98
CA GLU A 188 -18.02 -20.97 -8.12
C GLU A 188 -17.56 -20.60 -9.53
N CYS A 189 -16.41 -19.94 -9.62
CA CYS A 189 -15.68 -19.69 -10.86
C CYS A 189 -14.24 -20.13 -10.70
N ARG A 190 -13.70 -20.80 -11.71
CA ARG A 190 -12.31 -21.25 -11.76
C ARG A 190 -11.61 -20.63 -12.96
N ILE A 191 -10.44 -20.08 -12.72
CA ILE A 191 -9.58 -19.51 -13.77
C ILE A 191 -8.27 -20.25 -13.76
N ASP A 192 -7.95 -20.90 -14.87
CA ASP A 192 -6.68 -21.60 -15.06
C ASP A 192 -5.52 -20.60 -15.17
N LEU A 193 -4.52 -20.77 -14.31
CA LEU A 193 -3.26 -20.03 -14.32
C LEU A 193 -2.11 -20.84 -14.92
N SER A 194 -2.37 -22.03 -15.51
CA SER A 194 -1.34 -22.80 -16.18
C SER A 194 -0.67 -21.92 -17.24
N GLY A 195 0.64 -21.97 -17.33
CA GLY A 195 1.42 -21.08 -18.22
C GLY A 195 1.71 -19.68 -17.67
N LEU A 196 1.17 -19.28 -16.52
CA LEU A 196 1.60 -18.07 -15.82
C LEU A 196 2.68 -18.42 -14.78
N PRO A 197 3.67 -17.54 -14.54
CA PRO A 197 4.74 -17.78 -13.56
C PRO A 197 4.20 -17.88 -12.14
N SER A 198 4.97 -18.51 -11.24
CA SER A 198 4.68 -18.48 -9.80
C SER A 198 4.90 -17.06 -9.27
N ALA A 199 3.81 -16.38 -8.95
CA ALA A 199 3.81 -14.96 -8.54
C ALA A 199 2.56 -14.63 -7.72
N VAL A 200 2.50 -13.39 -7.24
CA VAL A 200 1.29 -12.82 -6.64
C VAL A 200 0.43 -12.21 -7.74
N TYR A 201 -0.85 -12.50 -7.69
CA TYR A 201 -1.87 -11.97 -8.61
C TYR A 201 -2.98 -11.26 -7.85
N VAL A 202 -3.60 -10.28 -8.49
CA VAL A 202 -4.82 -9.64 -7.99
C VAL A 202 -6.01 -10.29 -8.70
N VAL A 203 -6.92 -10.85 -7.94
CA VAL A 203 -8.19 -11.38 -8.44
C VAL A 203 -9.29 -10.38 -8.14
N GLN A 204 -10.04 -9.99 -9.15
CA GLN A 204 -11.12 -9.03 -9.04
C GLN A 204 -12.43 -9.65 -9.55
N VAL A 205 -13.49 -9.43 -8.79
CA VAL A 205 -14.85 -9.78 -9.20
C VAL A 205 -15.63 -8.48 -9.44
N ALA A 206 -16.22 -8.32 -10.60
CA ALA A 206 -16.99 -7.14 -10.98
C ALA A 206 -18.37 -7.53 -11.58
N GLY A 207 -19.39 -6.74 -11.28
CA GLY A 207 -20.71 -6.88 -11.86
C GLY A 207 -21.36 -5.52 -12.09
N ASN A 208 -22.18 -5.38 -13.14
CA ASN A 208 -22.88 -4.14 -13.51
C ASN A 208 -21.95 -2.90 -13.52
N GLN A 209 -20.74 -3.05 -14.08
CA GLN A 209 -19.69 -2.03 -14.17
C GLN A 209 -19.02 -1.66 -12.83
N ASN A 210 -19.40 -2.25 -11.71
CA ASN A 210 -18.80 -1.99 -10.40
C ASN A 210 -17.96 -3.18 -9.96
N VAL A 211 -16.80 -2.90 -9.37
CA VAL A 211 -16.00 -3.91 -8.66
C VAL A 211 -16.74 -4.30 -7.39
N GLN A 212 -16.97 -5.59 -7.22
CA GLN A 212 -17.66 -6.12 -6.05
C GLN A 212 -16.69 -6.69 -5.02
N GLY A 213 -15.43 -6.98 -5.39
CA GLY A 213 -14.38 -7.42 -4.50
C GLY A 213 -13.08 -7.74 -5.20
N SER A 214 -12.00 -7.73 -4.44
CA SER A 214 -10.68 -8.13 -4.91
C SER A 214 -9.90 -8.83 -3.79
N SER A 215 -8.99 -9.71 -4.18
CA SER A 215 -8.08 -10.40 -3.27
C SER A 215 -6.72 -10.61 -3.92
N LEU A 216 -5.68 -10.65 -3.09
CA LEU A 216 -4.35 -11.12 -3.52
C LEU A 216 -4.30 -12.63 -3.38
N VAL A 217 -3.86 -13.30 -4.43
CA VAL A 217 -3.63 -14.74 -4.43
C VAL A 217 -2.20 -15.03 -4.87
N ARG A 218 -1.61 -16.10 -4.35
CA ARG A 218 -0.27 -16.55 -4.72
C ARG A 218 -0.37 -17.90 -5.39
N LYS A 219 0.14 -17.97 -6.63
CA LYS A 219 0.38 -19.22 -7.35
C LYS A 219 1.72 -19.81 -6.95
#